data_b72525fbc67c416f03cb33cfef85eb0d
#
_entry.id   b72525fbc67c416f03cb33cfef85eb0d
#
_cell.length_a   1.000
_cell.length_b   1.000
_cell.length_c   1.000
_cell.angle_alpha   90.00
_cell.angle_beta   90.00
_cell.angle_gamma   90.00
#
_symmetry.space_group_name_H-M   'P 1'
#
loop_
_entity.id
_entity.type
_entity.pdbx_description
1 polymer ?
#
loop_
_entity_poly.entity_id
_entity_poly.type
_entity_poly.pdbx_seq_one_letter_code
_entity_poly.pdbx_strand_id
1 'polypeptide(L)'
;MIKSSDGNKLAIVNPDAAGIDIADAEMQVCVPEDRDGDNNRRFGSFTCELNEIITWLKDCHITTVAMEATGIYYLSLFLKLQDADIEVILVNPLDVKNLAGHKTDSADAEWLMLLHRYGLLKPCYQPGNAARQIRNLTRQRNNLLRSAEKQILYMQKSLELMNVKLSTVISDVTGLSGRRIISAILAGNRIPEYLASLAMSNCKASKEEIALSLEGTWDADLLFTLKQSVEAYDFFINQIADCDHEIEKLLKLYQAQMDTNSEPLVRYKRK
;
A
#
# COMPACT_ATOMS: atom_id res chain seq x y z
N MET A 1 -18.98 18.69 28.82
CA MET A 1 -19.38 17.43 29.51
C MET A 1 -20.41 16.71 28.66
N ILE A 2 -20.12 15.49 28.21
CA ILE A 2 -21.06 14.65 27.46
C ILE A 2 -22.02 14.00 28.47
N LYS A 3 -23.34 14.09 28.20
CA LYS A 3 -24.38 13.46 29.04
C LYS A 3 -24.91 12.21 28.34
N SER A 4 -25.27 11.18 29.12
CA SER A 4 -26.00 10.03 28.58
C SER A 4 -27.45 10.44 28.23
N SER A 5 -28.17 9.62 27.42
CA SER A 5 -29.59 9.80 27.10
C SER A 5 -30.48 9.97 28.33
N ASP A 6 -30.09 9.45 29.50
CA ASP A 6 -30.79 9.48 30.75
C ASP A 6 -30.39 10.65 31.67
N GLY A 7 -29.60 11.63 31.18
CA GLY A 7 -29.16 12.81 31.94
C GLY A 7 -28.09 12.53 32.99
N ASN A 8 -27.58 11.31 33.12
CA ASN A 8 -26.48 10.96 34.01
C ASN A 8 -25.14 11.34 33.40
N LYS A 9 -24.16 11.78 34.23
CA LYS A 9 -22.78 12.03 33.76
C LYS A 9 -22.12 10.72 33.35
N LEU A 10 -21.61 10.65 32.14
CA LEU A 10 -20.78 9.51 31.72
C LEU A 10 -19.52 9.41 32.61
N ALA A 11 -19.20 8.19 33.02
CA ALA A 11 -17.96 7.95 33.75
C ALA A 11 -16.75 8.06 32.81
N ILE A 12 -15.66 8.66 33.32
CA ILE A 12 -14.39 8.70 32.58
C ILE A 12 -13.77 7.28 32.63
N VAL A 13 -13.50 6.71 31.46
CA VAL A 13 -12.91 5.39 31.26
C VAL A 13 -11.38 5.50 31.13
N ASN A 14 -10.93 6.50 30.36
CA ASN A 14 -9.50 6.75 30.09
C ASN A 14 -9.14 8.15 30.61
N PRO A 15 -8.73 8.32 31.89
CA PRO A 15 -8.44 9.64 32.46
C PRO A 15 -7.23 10.31 31.79
N ASP A 16 -6.27 9.51 31.35
CA ASP A 16 -4.97 9.93 30.80
C ASP A 16 -4.95 9.87 29.27
N ALA A 17 -6.08 10.19 28.66
CA ALA A 17 -6.25 10.14 27.21
C ALA A 17 -6.00 11.48 26.54
N ALA A 18 -5.35 11.47 25.36
CA ALA A 18 -5.25 12.60 24.45
C ALA A 18 -5.94 12.32 23.11
N GLY A 19 -6.21 13.37 22.35
CA GLY A 19 -6.73 13.32 20.98
C GLY A 19 -5.77 14.01 20.03
N ILE A 20 -5.57 13.44 18.84
CA ILE A 20 -4.73 14.02 17.81
C ILE A 20 -5.48 14.05 16.49
N ASP A 21 -5.66 15.24 15.94
CA ASP A 21 -6.07 15.45 14.55
C ASP A 21 -4.83 15.63 13.67
N ILE A 22 -4.81 14.95 12.51
CA ILE A 22 -3.64 14.83 11.66
C ILE A 22 -3.94 15.38 10.27
N ALA A 23 -3.18 16.40 9.88
CA ALA A 23 -3.11 16.90 8.52
C ALA A 23 -1.73 16.63 7.90
N ASP A 24 -1.55 16.99 6.64
CA ASP A 24 -0.31 16.78 5.87
C ASP A 24 0.90 17.50 6.50
N ALA A 25 0.72 18.77 6.82
CA ALA A 25 1.81 19.64 7.29
C ALA A 25 1.80 19.88 8.80
N GLU A 26 0.70 19.61 9.49
CA GLU A 26 0.53 19.95 10.89
C GLU A 26 -0.35 18.94 11.63
N MET A 27 -0.18 18.91 12.95
CA MET A 27 -0.93 18.05 13.85
C MET A 27 -1.46 18.88 15.00
N GLN A 28 -2.76 18.77 15.27
CA GLN A 28 -3.38 19.36 16.44
C GLN A 28 -3.48 18.31 17.53
N VAL A 29 -2.95 18.60 18.71
CA VAL A 29 -2.90 17.65 19.83
C VAL A 29 -3.60 18.27 21.02
N CYS A 30 -4.56 17.54 21.59
CA CYS A 30 -5.32 18.00 22.76
C CYS A 30 -5.17 17.01 23.92
N VAL A 31 -4.81 17.54 25.09
CA VAL A 31 -4.79 16.82 26.37
C VAL A 31 -5.89 17.35 27.30
N PRO A 32 -6.23 16.68 28.40
CA PRO A 32 -7.17 17.22 29.37
C PRO A 32 -6.69 18.52 30.00
N GLU A 33 -7.62 19.46 30.25
CA GLU A 33 -7.34 20.77 30.85
C GLU A 33 -6.62 20.70 32.21
N ASP A 34 -6.83 19.62 32.97
CA ASP A 34 -6.18 19.41 34.26
C ASP A 34 -4.72 18.94 34.13
N ARG A 35 -4.21 18.72 32.91
CA ARG A 35 -2.84 18.29 32.64
C ARG A 35 -1.92 19.43 32.19
N ASP A 36 -2.46 20.38 31.44
CA ASP A 36 -1.74 21.56 30.97
C ASP A 36 -2.72 22.71 30.74
N GLY A 37 -2.37 23.94 31.17
CA GLY A 37 -3.20 25.13 30.94
C GLY A 37 -3.30 25.52 29.45
N ASP A 38 -2.27 25.19 28.64
CA ASP A 38 -2.28 25.28 27.18
C ASP A 38 -2.48 23.87 26.60
N ASN A 39 -3.68 23.35 26.79
CA ASN A 39 -4.01 21.95 26.59
C ASN A 39 -4.30 21.55 25.14
N ASN A 40 -4.28 22.48 24.18
CA ASN A 40 -4.60 22.22 22.78
C ASN A 40 -3.56 22.90 21.88
N ARG A 41 -2.50 22.16 21.52
CA ARG A 41 -1.32 22.67 20.83
C ARG A 41 -1.23 22.18 19.40
N ARG A 42 -0.63 23.03 18.55
CA ARG A 42 -0.30 22.74 17.17
C ARG A 42 1.19 22.44 17.03
N PHE A 43 1.49 21.38 16.30
CA PHE A 43 2.86 20.95 15.96
C PHE A 43 2.95 20.72 14.45
N GLY A 44 4.16 20.86 13.90
CA GLY A 44 4.40 20.45 12.50
C GLY A 44 4.59 18.93 12.36
N SER A 45 4.90 18.51 11.14
CA SER A 45 5.07 17.10 10.79
C SER A 45 6.53 16.63 10.70
N PHE A 46 7.51 17.51 11.00
CA PHE A 46 8.91 17.12 11.01
C PHE A 46 9.26 16.22 12.20
N THR A 47 10.27 15.38 12.02
CA THR A 47 10.66 14.39 13.04
C THR A 47 10.98 15.01 14.41
N CYS A 48 11.56 16.21 14.46
CA CYS A 48 11.80 16.93 15.71
C CYS A 48 10.49 17.29 16.42
N GLU A 49 9.51 17.81 15.67
CA GLU A 49 8.20 18.20 16.20
C GLU A 49 7.39 16.98 16.67
N LEU A 50 7.48 15.83 15.95
CA LEU A 50 6.91 14.58 16.44
C LEU A 50 7.53 14.14 17.79
N ASN A 51 8.83 14.38 17.98
CA ASN A 51 9.48 14.12 19.28
C ASN A 51 9.01 15.08 20.36
N GLU A 52 8.75 16.36 20.02
CA GLU A 52 8.18 17.36 20.93
C GLU A 52 6.78 16.92 21.39
N ILE A 53 5.93 16.43 20.48
CA ILE A 53 4.61 15.84 20.83
C ILE A 53 4.79 14.75 21.88
N ILE A 54 5.69 13.80 21.66
CA ILE A 54 5.91 12.67 22.58
C ILE A 54 6.39 13.16 23.95
N THR A 55 7.32 14.12 23.97
CA THR A 55 7.84 14.71 25.20
C THR A 55 6.71 15.38 25.98
N TRP A 56 5.94 16.24 25.32
CA TRP A 56 4.82 16.94 25.94
C TRP A 56 3.73 15.98 26.46
N LEU A 57 3.37 14.95 25.70
CA LEU A 57 2.41 13.93 26.15
C LEU A 57 2.90 13.20 27.41
N LYS A 58 4.20 12.89 27.50
CA LYS A 58 4.79 12.27 28.68
C LYS A 58 4.80 13.22 29.88
N ASP A 59 5.14 14.48 29.67
CA ASP A 59 5.10 15.50 30.72
C ASP A 59 3.69 15.71 31.27
N CYS A 60 2.67 15.57 30.40
CA CYS A 60 1.26 15.58 30.78
C CYS A 60 0.75 14.24 31.34
N HIS A 61 1.62 13.25 31.52
CA HIS A 61 1.27 11.90 31.99
C HIS A 61 0.20 11.19 31.14
N ILE A 62 0.20 11.40 29.83
CA ILE A 62 -0.71 10.73 28.90
C ILE A 62 -0.21 9.32 28.62
N THR A 63 -1.10 8.34 28.76
CA THR A 63 -0.81 6.92 28.55
C THR A 63 -1.46 6.37 27.28
N THR A 64 -2.50 7.04 26.78
CA THR A 64 -3.25 6.57 25.60
C THR A 64 -3.70 7.74 24.72
N VAL A 65 -3.65 7.54 23.40
CA VAL A 65 -3.96 8.57 22.40
C VAL A 65 -4.97 8.04 21.40
N ALA A 66 -5.99 8.83 21.07
CA ALA A 66 -6.84 8.59 19.91
C ALA A 66 -6.42 9.47 18.75
N MET A 67 -6.31 8.90 17.55
CA MET A 67 -6.04 9.63 16.30
C MET A 67 -6.83 9.07 15.13
N GLU A 68 -7.12 9.89 14.14
CA GLU A 68 -7.77 9.43 12.92
C GLU A 68 -6.79 8.74 11.97
N ALA A 69 -7.23 7.65 11.35
CA ALA A 69 -6.47 6.91 10.34
C ALA A 69 -6.55 7.61 8.96
N THR A 70 -6.18 8.89 8.88
CA THR A 70 -6.28 9.69 7.65
C THR A 70 -5.09 9.46 6.74
N GLY A 71 -5.32 8.85 5.58
CA GLY A 71 -4.29 8.64 4.55
C GLY A 71 -3.07 7.86 5.04
N ILE A 72 -1.89 8.45 4.86
CA ILE A 72 -0.58 7.89 5.27
C ILE A 72 0.07 8.72 6.39
N TYR A 73 -0.46 9.89 6.70
CA TYR A 73 0.18 10.91 7.53
C TYR A 73 0.29 10.50 9.01
N TYR A 74 -0.66 9.67 9.47
CA TYR A 74 -0.66 9.19 10.86
C TYR A 74 0.51 8.25 11.19
N LEU A 75 1.09 7.57 10.19
CA LEU A 75 1.96 6.42 10.42
C LEU A 75 3.24 6.77 11.19
N SER A 76 3.88 7.89 10.86
CA SER A 76 5.14 8.28 11.50
C SER A 76 4.96 8.56 12.99
N LEU A 77 3.91 9.32 13.35
CA LEU A 77 3.59 9.60 14.75
C LEU A 77 3.12 8.35 15.49
N PHE A 78 2.26 7.54 14.84
CA PHE A 78 1.79 6.26 15.37
C PHE A 78 2.93 5.35 15.83
N LEU A 79 3.95 5.18 14.97
CA LEU A 79 5.11 4.36 15.30
C LEU A 79 5.92 4.91 16.47
N LYS A 80 6.16 6.22 16.47
CA LYS A 80 6.90 6.89 17.53
C LYS A 80 6.18 6.83 18.88
N LEU A 81 4.85 6.93 18.89
CA LEU A 81 4.04 6.78 20.10
C LEU A 81 4.13 5.35 20.65
N GLN A 82 4.07 4.34 19.77
CA GLN A 82 4.28 2.95 20.18
C GLN A 82 5.68 2.70 20.74
N ASP A 83 6.72 3.25 20.11
CA ASP A 83 8.11 3.14 20.58
C ASP A 83 8.31 3.87 21.94
N ALA A 84 7.42 4.80 22.27
CA ALA A 84 7.42 5.56 23.53
C ALA A 84 6.54 4.94 24.63
N ASP A 85 5.97 3.73 24.38
CA ASP A 85 5.03 3.01 25.25
C ASP A 85 3.73 3.76 25.52
N ILE A 86 3.28 4.61 24.55
CA ILE A 86 1.97 5.24 24.58
C ILE A 86 1.01 4.42 23.73
N GLU A 87 -0.09 3.96 24.32
CA GLU A 87 -1.10 3.22 23.61
C GLU A 87 -1.80 4.09 22.57
N VAL A 88 -1.98 3.59 21.35
CA VAL A 88 -2.62 4.36 20.27
C VAL A 88 -3.86 3.65 19.76
N ILE A 89 -4.99 4.36 19.84
CA ILE A 89 -6.25 3.95 19.24
C ILE A 89 -6.43 4.72 17.94
N LEU A 90 -6.35 3.99 16.81
CA LEU A 90 -6.71 4.55 15.51
C LEU A 90 -8.20 4.38 15.27
N VAL A 91 -8.85 5.44 14.82
CA VAL A 91 -10.29 5.45 14.54
C VAL A 91 -10.56 5.76 13.07
N ASN A 92 -11.70 5.24 12.57
CA ASN A 92 -12.14 5.55 11.22
C ASN A 92 -12.77 6.96 11.21
N PRO A 93 -12.32 7.87 10.32
CA PRO A 93 -12.91 9.20 10.19
C PRO A 93 -14.42 9.21 10.00
N LEU A 94 -14.99 8.21 9.31
CA LEU A 94 -16.44 8.09 9.12
C LEU A 94 -17.19 7.80 10.43
N ASP A 95 -16.61 7.00 11.32
CA ASP A 95 -17.22 6.67 12.60
C ASP A 95 -17.23 7.89 13.53
N VAL A 96 -16.17 8.70 13.52
CA VAL A 96 -16.07 9.95 14.29
C VAL A 96 -17.05 11.01 13.77
N LYS A 97 -17.16 11.20 12.46
CA LYS A 97 -18.10 12.15 11.81
C LYS A 97 -19.56 11.83 12.09
N ASN A 98 -19.90 10.57 12.25
CA ASN A 98 -21.28 10.14 12.57
C ASN A 98 -21.65 10.40 14.04
N LEU A 99 -20.69 10.65 14.92
CA LEU A 99 -20.91 11.03 16.31
C LEU A 99 -21.10 12.56 16.39
N ALA A 100 -22.24 13.05 15.96
CA ALA A 100 -22.60 14.45 15.75
C ALA A 100 -22.00 15.43 16.77
N GLY A 101 -21.36 16.51 16.30
CA GLY A 101 -21.11 17.61 17.22
C GLY A 101 -20.14 18.72 16.94
N HIS A 102 -19.20 18.79 16.07
CA HIS A 102 -18.42 20.05 15.85
C HIS A 102 -17.66 20.11 14.52
N LYS A 103 -17.49 21.34 13.98
CA LYS A 103 -16.90 21.64 12.68
C LYS A 103 -15.79 22.71 12.79
N THR A 104 -14.72 22.44 13.49
CA THR A 104 -13.49 23.28 13.43
C THR A 104 -12.27 22.41 13.75
N ASP A 105 -11.15 22.61 13.07
CA ASP A 105 -9.94 21.77 13.18
C ASP A 105 -9.39 21.69 14.62
N SER A 106 -9.44 22.76 15.40
CA SER A 106 -9.04 22.74 16.81
C SER A 106 -10.06 21.99 17.71
N ALA A 107 -11.31 21.89 17.26
CA ALA A 107 -12.34 21.13 17.96
C ALA A 107 -12.24 19.63 17.67
N ASP A 108 -11.62 19.22 16.58
CA ASP A 108 -11.53 17.81 16.18
C ASP A 108 -10.57 17.04 17.10
N ALA A 109 -9.41 17.58 17.45
CA ALA A 109 -8.48 16.97 18.41
C ALA A 109 -9.10 16.93 19.84
N GLU A 110 -9.75 18.00 20.28
CA GLU A 110 -10.46 18.05 21.56
C GLU A 110 -11.61 17.02 21.58
N TRP A 111 -12.36 16.94 20.49
CA TRP A 111 -13.47 15.98 20.35
C TRP A 111 -12.96 14.54 20.40
N LEU A 112 -11.90 14.21 19.70
CA LEU A 112 -11.24 12.91 19.78
C LEU A 112 -10.80 12.58 21.21
N MET A 113 -10.16 13.52 21.90
CA MET A 113 -9.74 13.38 23.29
C MET A 113 -10.94 13.11 24.20
N LEU A 114 -12.03 13.88 24.07
CA LEU A 114 -13.26 13.69 24.87
C LEU A 114 -13.90 12.32 24.59
N LEU A 115 -14.08 11.94 23.33
CA LEU A 115 -14.65 10.63 22.97
C LEU A 115 -13.79 9.49 23.51
N HIS A 116 -12.46 9.64 23.44
CA HIS A 116 -11.52 8.64 23.96
C HIS A 116 -11.58 8.55 25.48
N ARG A 117 -11.63 9.67 26.18
CA ARG A 117 -11.79 9.70 27.66
C ARG A 117 -13.04 8.97 28.13
N TYR A 118 -14.14 9.07 27.39
CA TYR A 118 -15.40 8.39 27.74
C TYR A 118 -15.55 6.98 27.16
N GLY A 119 -14.53 6.44 26.47
CA GLY A 119 -14.58 5.10 25.90
C GLY A 119 -15.58 4.92 24.77
N LEU A 120 -15.89 6.00 24.03
CA LEU A 120 -16.91 6.01 22.98
C LEU A 120 -16.34 5.70 21.59
N LEU A 121 -15.01 5.58 21.46
CA LEU A 121 -14.35 5.30 20.19
C LEU A 121 -14.24 3.80 19.95
N LYS A 122 -14.49 3.41 18.71
CA LYS A 122 -14.26 2.05 18.22
C LYS A 122 -12.89 1.97 17.53
N PRO A 123 -11.93 1.19 18.07
CA PRO A 123 -10.62 1.08 17.46
C PRO A 123 -10.66 0.35 16.12
N CYS A 124 -9.91 0.87 15.14
CA CYS A 124 -9.59 0.15 13.91
C CYS A 124 -8.52 -0.90 14.18
N TYR A 125 -8.67 -2.06 13.56
CA TYR A 125 -7.64 -3.09 13.61
C TYR A 125 -6.33 -2.60 12.98
N GLN A 126 -5.24 -2.66 13.73
CA GLN A 126 -3.91 -2.35 13.26
C GLN A 126 -3.08 -3.63 13.13
N PRO A 127 -2.61 -3.96 11.92
CA PRO A 127 -1.72 -5.10 11.75
C PRO A 127 -0.37 -4.81 12.42
N GLY A 128 0.22 -5.82 13.02
CA GLY A 128 1.58 -5.73 13.56
C GLY A 128 2.61 -5.33 12.51
N ASN A 129 3.80 -4.92 12.96
CA ASN A 129 4.85 -4.36 12.10
C ASN A 129 5.18 -5.23 10.89
N ALA A 130 5.39 -6.54 11.09
CA ALA A 130 5.71 -7.49 10.02
C ALA A 130 4.59 -7.57 8.97
N ALA A 131 3.33 -7.68 9.40
CA ALA A 131 2.19 -7.73 8.49
C ALA A 131 2.04 -6.42 7.69
N ARG A 132 2.36 -5.28 8.30
CA ARG A 132 2.36 -3.98 7.63
C ARG A 132 3.46 -3.89 6.57
N GLN A 133 4.68 -4.33 6.88
CA GLN A 133 5.80 -4.37 5.93
C GLN A 133 5.49 -5.26 4.73
N ILE A 134 4.97 -6.48 4.97
CA ILE A 134 4.56 -7.40 3.90
C ILE A 134 3.45 -6.77 3.04
N ARG A 135 2.44 -6.13 3.66
CA ARG A 135 1.37 -5.45 2.93
C ARG A 135 1.90 -4.32 2.05
N ASN A 136 2.87 -3.55 2.52
CA ASN A 136 3.50 -2.47 1.76
C ASN A 136 4.22 -3.02 0.52
N LEU A 137 5.06 -4.04 0.68
CA LEU A 137 5.76 -4.69 -0.44
C LEU A 137 4.79 -5.37 -1.41
N THR A 138 3.72 -6.01 -0.92
CA THR A 138 2.70 -6.62 -1.78
C THR A 138 1.96 -5.56 -2.62
N ARG A 139 1.68 -4.39 -2.06
CA ARG A 139 1.09 -3.27 -2.81
C ARG A 139 2.05 -2.75 -3.88
N GLN A 140 3.33 -2.59 -3.54
CA GLN A 140 4.36 -2.19 -4.50
C GLN A 140 4.48 -3.20 -5.64
N ARG A 141 4.55 -4.50 -5.32
CA ARG A 141 4.53 -5.59 -6.29
C ARG A 141 3.35 -5.50 -7.26
N ASN A 142 2.14 -5.26 -6.73
CA ASN A 142 0.94 -5.14 -7.56
C ASN A 142 0.98 -3.89 -8.46
N ASN A 143 1.57 -2.80 -8.02
CA ASN A 143 1.75 -1.60 -8.85
C ASN A 143 2.72 -1.88 -10.00
N LEU A 144 3.84 -2.58 -9.72
CA LEU A 144 4.81 -3.01 -10.75
C LEU A 144 4.18 -3.97 -11.74
N LEU A 145 3.35 -4.91 -11.27
CA LEU A 145 2.63 -5.85 -12.15
C LEU A 145 1.73 -5.11 -13.13
N ARG A 146 0.92 -4.14 -12.67
CA ARG A 146 0.10 -3.31 -13.54
C ARG A 146 0.93 -2.51 -14.56
N SER A 147 2.13 -2.06 -14.17
CA SER A 147 3.06 -1.38 -15.08
C SER A 147 3.60 -2.32 -16.14
N ALA A 148 3.95 -3.56 -15.78
CA ALA A 148 4.36 -4.60 -16.72
C ALA A 148 3.24 -4.98 -17.70
N GLU A 149 2.01 -5.18 -17.22
CA GLU A 149 0.82 -5.44 -18.04
C GLU A 149 0.60 -4.35 -19.10
N LYS A 150 0.81 -3.09 -18.71
CA LYS A 150 0.71 -1.96 -19.63
C LYS A 150 1.74 -2.03 -20.75
N GLN A 151 2.96 -2.52 -20.47
CA GLN A 151 3.98 -2.71 -21.50
C GLN A 151 3.61 -3.80 -22.51
N ILE A 152 2.91 -4.86 -22.08
CA ILE A 152 2.39 -5.88 -22.98
C ILE A 152 1.44 -5.25 -24.01
N LEU A 153 0.52 -4.39 -23.57
CA LEU A 153 -0.39 -3.67 -24.45
C LEU A 153 0.36 -2.78 -25.44
N TYR A 154 1.45 -2.13 -25.01
CA TYR A 154 2.27 -1.30 -25.90
C TYR A 154 3.04 -2.14 -26.93
N MET A 155 3.60 -3.32 -26.55
CA MET A 155 4.22 -4.25 -27.49
C MET A 155 3.20 -4.70 -28.53
N GLN A 156 2.02 -5.14 -28.10
CA GLN A 156 0.94 -5.57 -29.02
C GLN A 156 0.50 -4.45 -29.96
N LYS A 157 0.37 -3.20 -29.44
CA LYS A 157 0.04 -2.04 -30.24
C LYS A 157 1.10 -1.74 -31.32
N SER A 158 2.39 -1.79 -30.96
CA SER A 158 3.47 -1.56 -31.92
C SER A 158 3.48 -2.61 -33.02
N LEU A 159 3.30 -3.89 -32.67
CA LEU A 159 3.19 -4.99 -33.63
C LEU A 159 1.97 -4.80 -34.55
N GLU A 160 0.82 -4.48 -33.99
CA GLU A 160 -0.42 -4.27 -34.72
C GLU A 160 -0.32 -3.10 -35.73
N LEU A 161 0.31 -1.99 -35.31
CA LEU A 161 0.54 -0.82 -36.18
C LEU A 161 1.48 -1.16 -37.36
N MET A 162 2.43 -2.10 -37.19
CA MET A 162 3.27 -2.63 -38.26
C MET A 162 2.55 -3.71 -39.10
N ASN A 163 1.28 -3.96 -38.87
CA ASN A 163 0.50 -5.07 -39.45
C ASN A 163 1.07 -6.47 -39.10
N VAL A 164 1.84 -6.60 -38.03
CA VAL A 164 2.34 -7.88 -37.51
C VAL A 164 1.30 -8.47 -36.59
N LYS A 165 0.58 -9.50 -37.04
CA LYS A 165 -0.58 -10.09 -36.34
C LYS A 165 -0.18 -11.19 -35.35
N LEU A 166 0.97 -11.08 -34.69
CA LEU A 166 1.52 -12.08 -33.79
C LEU A 166 0.53 -12.46 -32.67
N SER A 167 -0.18 -11.48 -32.12
CA SER A 167 -1.16 -11.69 -31.03
C SER A 167 -2.39 -12.52 -31.43
N THR A 168 -2.64 -12.73 -32.72
CA THR A 168 -3.75 -13.57 -33.21
C THR A 168 -3.40 -15.06 -33.26
N VAL A 169 -2.12 -15.37 -33.37
CA VAL A 169 -1.61 -16.74 -33.53
C VAL A 169 -0.86 -17.26 -32.31
N ILE A 170 -0.39 -16.36 -31.45
CA ILE A 170 0.27 -16.67 -30.17
C ILE A 170 -0.54 -16.07 -29.03
N SER A 171 -0.89 -16.89 -28.06
CA SER A 171 -1.74 -16.50 -26.93
C SER A 171 -1.04 -15.52 -25.96
N ASP A 172 0.29 -15.55 -25.90
CA ASP A 172 1.10 -14.72 -25.00
C ASP A 172 2.39 -14.25 -25.71
N VAL A 173 2.45 -12.95 -25.99
CA VAL A 173 3.62 -12.31 -26.64
C VAL A 173 4.83 -12.24 -25.71
N THR A 174 4.62 -12.35 -24.39
CA THR A 174 5.69 -12.38 -23.39
C THR A 174 6.15 -13.79 -23.02
N GLY A 175 5.41 -14.81 -23.50
CA GLY A 175 5.81 -16.20 -23.37
C GLY A 175 7.02 -16.54 -24.25
N LEU A 176 7.56 -17.75 -24.07
CA LEU A 176 8.83 -18.16 -24.70
C LEU A 176 8.84 -18.00 -26.23
N SER A 177 7.74 -18.38 -26.92
CA SER A 177 7.62 -18.21 -28.38
C SER A 177 7.56 -16.74 -28.78
N GLY A 178 6.70 -15.94 -28.14
CA GLY A 178 6.56 -14.52 -28.42
C GLY A 178 7.87 -13.76 -28.21
N ARG A 179 8.53 -14.01 -27.11
CA ARG A 179 9.82 -13.37 -26.79
C ARG A 179 10.93 -13.71 -27.78
N ARG A 180 11.05 -14.97 -28.21
CA ARG A 180 12.03 -15.37 -29.21
C ARG A 180 11.79 -14.68 -30.56
N ILE A 181 10.53 -14.63 -31.00
CA ILE A 181 10.13 -13.96 -32.25
C ILE A 181 10.39 -12.46 -32.15
N ILE A 182 9.92 -11.80 -31.10
CA ILE A 182 10.11 -10.34 -30.91
C ILE A 182 11.61 -10.00 -30.82
N SER A 183 12.41 -10.78 -30.11
CA SER A 183 13.86 -10.58 -30.03
C SER A 183 14.52 -10.69 -31.39
N ALA A 184 14.13 -11.67 -32.22
CA ALA A 184 14.66 -11.82 -33.58
C ALA A 184 14.21 -10.65 -34.49
N ILE A 185 12.97 -10.17 -34.34
CA ILE A 185 12.50 -8.96 -35.05
C ILE A 185 13.35 -7.74 -34.66
N LEU A 186 13.60 -7.53 -33.40
CA LEU A 186 14.43 -6.42 -32.90
C LEU A 186 15.90 -6.56 -33.30
N ALA A 187 16.40 -7.80 -33.49
CA ALA A 187 17.72 -8.08 -34.04
C ALA A 187 17.81 -7.86 -35.57
N GLY A 188 16.72 -7.44 -36.24
CA GLY A 188 16.71 -7.13 -37.65
C GLY A 188 16.24 -8.25 -38.57
N ASN A 189 15.84 -9.41 -38.04
CA ASN A 189 15.30 -10.47 -38.88
C ASN A 189 13.89 -10.13 -39.38
N ARG A 190 13.62 -10.41 -40.67
CA ARG A 190 12.35 -10.10 -41.35
C ARG A 190 11.82 -11.28 -42.16
N ILE A 191 12.50 -12.44 -42.09
CA ILE A 191 12.11 -13.61 -42.85
C ILE A 191 10.99 -14.34 -42.10
N PRO A 192 9.73 -14.35 -42.60
CA PRO A 192 8.58 -14.89 -41.88
C PRO A 192 8.75 -16.36 -41.47
N GLU A 193 9.29 -17.19 -42.35
CA GLU A 193 9.50 -18.63 -42.11
C GLU A 193 10.53 -18.85 -40.98
N TYR A 194 11.59 -18.08 -40.97
CA TYR A 194 12.59 -18.14 -39.89
C TYR A 194 11.98 -17.69 -38.56
N LEU A 195 11.27 -16.59 -38.55
CA LEU A 195 10.59 -16.09 -37.33
C LEU A 195 9.57 -17.11 -36.82
N ALA A 196 8.79 -17.71 -37.68
CA ALA A 196 7.83 -18.75 -37.34
C ALA A 196 8.51 -20.02 -36.79
N SER A 197 9.72 -20.35 -37.26
CA SER A 197 10.48 -21.50 -36.75
C SER A 197 10.86 -21.39 -35.27
N LEU A 198 10.95 -20.16 -34.74
CA LEU A 198 11.26 -19.87 -33.33
C LEU A 198 10.12 -20.15 -32.35
N ALA A 199 8.90 -20.31 -32.88
CA ALA A 199 7.74 -20.68 -32.08
C ALA A 199 7.87 -22.17 -31.63
N MET A 200 7.52 -22.40 -30.37
CA MET A 200 7.54 -23.75 -29.77
C MET A 200 6.49 -24.66 -30.40
N SER A 201 6.74 -25.98 -30.36
CA SER A 201 5.86 -26.98 -30.94
C SER A 201 4.46 -27.09 -30.30
N ASN A 202 4.29 -26.53 -29.11
CA ASN A 202 3.01 -26.46 -28.39
C ASN A 202 2.13 -25.26 -28.79
N CYS A 203 2.55 -24.44 -29.75
CA CYS A 203 1.68 -23.40 -30.31
C CYS A 203 0.50 -24.05 -31.06
N LYS A 204 -0.71 -23.48 -30.90
CA LYS A 204 -1.91 -24.00 -31.54
C LYS A 204 -1.93 -23.73 -33.05
N ALA A 205 -1.41 -22.57 -33.46
CA ALA A 205 -1.30 -22.21 -34.87
C ALA A 205 -0.16 -22.96 -35.55
N SER A 206 -0.32 -23.27 -36.82
CA SER A 206 0.70 -23.91 -37.65
C SER A 206 1.87 -22.94 -37.93
N LYS A 207 3.02 -23.48 -38.34
CA LYS A 207 4.18 -22.64 -38.71
C LYS A 207 3.87 -21.70 -39.88
N GLU A 208 3.06 -22.18 -40.81
CA GLU A 208 2.58 -21.46 -41.99
C GLU A 208 1.69 -20.27 -41.57
N GLU A 209 0.75 -20.50 -40.66
CA GLU A 209 -0.11 -19.43 -40.11
C GLU A 209 0.69 -18.39 -39.34
N ILE A 210 1.66 -18.84 -38.53
CA ILE A 210 2.55 -17.91 -37.82
C ILE A 210 3.39 -17.11 -38.79
N ALA A 211 3.93 -17.72 -39.89
CA ALA A 211 4.69 -17.00 -40.90
C ALA A 211 3.84 -15.90 -41.58
N LEU A 212 2.62 -16.22 -41.99
CA LEU A 212 1.69 -15.24 -42.57
C LEU A 212 1.39 -14.09 -41.62
N SER A 213 1.30 -14.34 -40.33
CA SER A 213 1.05 -13.30 -39.30
C SER A 213 2.24 -12.33 -39.11
N LEU A 214 3.41 -12.73 -39.58
CA LEU A 214 4.66 -12.00 -39.42
C LEU A 214 5.09 -11.19 -40.64
N GLU A 215 4.23 -11.06 -41.65
CA GLU A 215 4.39 -10.16 -42.76
C GLU A 215 3.98 -8.74 -42.32
N GLY A 216 4.93 -7.82 -42.22
CA GLY A 216 4.68 -6.47 -41.69
C GLY A 216 5.40 -5.35 -42.46
N THR A 217 5.14 -4.09 -42.09
CA THR A 217 5.73 -2.90 -42.70
C THR A 217 7.09 -2.51 -42.14
N TRP A 218 7.39 -2.91 -40.92
CA TRP A 218 8.66 -2.73 -40.23
C TRP A 218 9.13 -1.27 -40.07
N ASP A 219 8.21 -0.38 -39.73
CA ASP A 219 8.48 1.05 -39.54
C ASP A 219 9.46 1.26 -38.38
N ALA A 220 10.48 2.09 -38.61
CA ALA A 220 11.60 2.25 -37.66
C ALA A 220 11.20 2.82 -36.30
N ASP A 221 10.26 3.76 -36.29
CA ASP A 221 9.71 4.37 -35.07
C ASP A 221 8.87 3.37 -34.28
N LEU A 222 8.12 2.50 -34.94
CA LEU A 222 7.34 1.44 -34.31
C LEU A 222 8.24 0.32 -33.76
N LEU A 223 9.33 -0.03 -34.45
CA LEU A 223 10.34 -0.95 -33.94
C LEU A 223 11.05 -0.36 -32.70
N PHE A 224 11.33 0.94 -32.72
CA PHE A 224 11.91 1.63 -31.57
C PHE A 224 10.99 1.57 -30.35
N THR A 225 9.69 1.90 -30.53
CA THR A 225 8.71 1.84 -29.44
C THR A 225 8.47 0.43 -28.94
N LEU A 226 8.48 -0.58 -29.83
CA LEU A 226 8.46 -2.01 -29.46
C LEU A 226 9.64 -2.38 -28.56
N LYS A 227 10.86 -1.98 -28.96
CA LYS A 227 12.08 -2.21 -28.18
C LYS A 227 11.98 -1.61 -26.80
N GLN A 228 11.59 -0.34 -26.68
CA GLN A 228 11.41 0.32 -25.39
C GLN A 228 10.39 -0.41 -24.49
N SER A 229 9.27 -0.86 -25.07
CA SER A 229 8.24 -1.60 -24.31
C SER A 229 8.75 -2.95 -23.81
N VAL A 230 9.58 -3.66 -24.61
CA VAL A 230 10.22 -4.91 -24.19
C VAL A 230 11.19 -4.66 -23.03
N GLU A 231 12.07 -3.67 -23.16
CA GLU A 231 13.05 -3.31 -22.12
C GLU A 231 12.37 -2.87 -20.82
N ALA A 232 11.32 -2.07 -20.91
CA ALA A 232 10.52 -1.64 -19.76
C ALA A 232 9.80 -2.82 -19.10
N TYR A 233 9.23 -3.75 -19.88
CA TYR A 233 8.63 -4.96 -19.35
C TYR A 233 9.64 -5.79 -18.55
N ASP A 234 10.82 -6.04 -19.12
CA ASP A 234 11.89 -6.80 -18.47
C ASP A 234 12.36 -6.12 -17.17
N PHE A 235 12.47 -4.80 -17.18
CA PHE A 235 12.76 -4.03 -15.97
C PHE A 235 11.70 -4.27 -14.89
N PHE A 236 10.41 -4.16 -15.21
CA PHE A 236 9.35 -4.37 -14.22
C PHE A 236 9.31 -5.82 -13.70
N ILE A 237 9.56 -6.81 -14.55
CA ILE A 237 9.63 -8.23 -14.12
C ILE A 237 10.76 -8.44 -13.12
N ASN A 238 11.94 -7.83 -13.34
CA ASN A 238 13.04 -7.90 -12.39
C ASN A 238 12.69 -7.22 -11.05
N GLN A 239 12.06 -6.04 -11.09
CA GLN A 239 11.60 -5.35 -9.87
C GLN A 239 10.53 -6.14 -9.10
N ILE A 240 9.66 -6.89 -9.79
CA ILE A 240 8.69 -7.79 -9.17
C ILE A 240 9.43 -8.94 -8.47
N ALA A 241 10.44 -9.53 -9.10
CA ALA A 241 11.25 -10.58 -8.49
C ALA A 241 11.99 -10.09 -7.23
N ASP A 242 12.49 -8.85 -7.24
CA ASP A 242 13.10 -8.22 -6.06
C ASP A 242 12.07 -8.07 -4.92
N CYS A 243 10.85 -7.62 -5.23
CA CYS A 243 9.76 -7.55 -4.25
C CYS A 243 9.41 -8.94 -3.68
N ASP A 244 9.34 -9.97 -4.52
CA ASP A 244 9.05 -11.35 -4.12
C ASP A 244 10.14 -11.87 -3.18
N HIS A 245 11.41 -11.57 -3.46
CA HIS A 245 12.53 -11.93 -2.60
C HIS A 245 12.44 -11.28 -1.21
N GLU A 246 12.16 -9.96 -1.15
CA GLU A 246 12.03 -9.25 0.13
C GLU A 246 10.80 -9.72 0.92
N ILE A 247 9.68 -10.02 0.24
CA ILE A 247 8.49 -10.59 0.88
C ILE A 247 8.82 -11.97 1.49
N GLU A 248 9.50 -12.83 0.74
CA GLU A 248 9.92 -14.15 1.23
C GLU A 248 10.82 -14.06 2.46
N LYS A 249 11.78 -13.14 2.44
CA LYS A 249 12.68 -12.87 3.57
C LYS A 249 11.91 -12.43 4.80
N LEU A 250 10.97 -11.49 4.68
CA LEU A 250 10.13 -11.05 5.79
C LEU A 250 9.24 -12.18 6.33
N LEU A 251 8.68 -13.01 5.45
CA LEU A 251 7.87 -14.17 5.86
C LEU A 251 8.68 -15.17 6.68
N LYS A 252 9.90 -15.48 6.25
CA LYS A 252 10.82 -16.37 7.00
C LYS A 252 11.18 -15.81 8.37
N LEU A 253 11.50 -14.51 8.46
CA LEU A 253 11.77 -13.84 9.72
C LEU A 253 10.56 -13.87 10.66
N TYR A 254 9.37 -13.61 10.12
CA TYR A 254 8.13 -13.63 10.88
C TYR A 254 7.77 -15.02 11.39
N GLN A 255 7.96 -16.05 10.56
CA GLN A 255 7.77 -17.44 10.96
C GLN A 255 8.73 -17.85 12.10
N ALA A 256 10.00 -17.50 11.99
CA ALA A 256 10.98 -17.77 13.04
C ALA A 256 10.62 -17.09 14.39
N GLN A 257 10.06 -15.87 14.35
CA GLN A 257 9.58 -15.18 15.55
C GLN A 257 8.34 -15.84 16.16
N MET A 258 7.43 -16.37 15.33
CA MET A 258 6.25 -17.09 15.80
C MET A 258 6.62 -18.44 16.45
N ASP A 259 7.58 -19.15 15.88
CA ASP A 259 8.07 -20.45 16.40
C ASP A 259 8.79 -20.29 17.77
N THR A 260 9.45 -19.15 17.99
CA THR A 260 10.10 -18.83 19.28
C THR A 260 9.11 -18.38 20.36
N ASN A 261 7.95 -17.82 19.98
CA ASN A 261 6.90 -17.33 20.88
C ASN A 261 5.70 -18.28 20.96
N SER A 262 5.88 -19.58 20.72
CA SER A 262 4.78 -20.54 20.64
C SER A 262 4.04 -20.74 21.97
N GLU A 263 3.09 -19.85 22.27
CA GLU A 263 1.85 -20.25 22.96
C GLU A 263 0.91 -20.92 21.94
N PRO A 264 0.27 -22.04 22.31
CA PRO A 264 -0.54 -22.81 21.37
C PRO A 264 -1.71 -21.97 20.88
N LEU A 265 -1.82 -21.81 19.56
CA LEU A 265 -2.97 -21.18 18.89
C LEU A 265 -4.28 -21.84 19.36
N VAL A 266 -5.10 -21.11 20.11
CA VAL A 266 -6.46 -21.54 20.45
C VAL A 266 -7.25 -21.63 19.16
N ARG A 267 -7.48 -22.87 18.69
CA ARG A 267 -8.34 -23.14 17.54
C ARG A 267 -9.79 -22.77 17.90
N TYR A 268 -10.26 -21.63 17.45
CA TYR A 268 -11.69 -21.34 17.46
C TYR A 268 -12.42 -22.33 16.54
N LYS A 269 -13.14 -23.27 17.14
CA LYS A 269 -14.11 -24.10 16.41
C LYS A 269 -15.25 -23.17 15.95
N ARG A 270 -15.41 -23.03 14.64
CA ARG A 270 -16.65 -22.45 14.09
C ARG A 270 -17.83 -23.33 14.54
N LYS A 271 -18.80 -22.73 15.23
CA LYS A 271 -20.13 -23.30 15.42
C LYS A 271 -20.95 -23.10 14.18
#